data_b42e4f709c4925f566f2db52e8f5fb8e
#
_entry.id   b42e4f709c4925f566f2db52e8f5fb8e
#
_cell.length_a   1.000
_cell.length_b   1.000
_cell.length_c   1.000
_cell.angle_alpha   90.00
_cell.angle_beta   90.00
_cell.angle_gamma   90.00
#
_symmetry.space_group_name_H-M   'P 1'
#
loop_
_entity.id
_entity.type
_entity.pdbx_description
1 polymer ?
#
loop_
_entity_poly.entity_id
_entity_poly.type
_entity_poly.pdbx_seq_one_letter_code
_entity_poly.pdbx_strand_id
1 'polypeptide(L)'
;MQHKNFFMVPNRIFDLELKPRDFTVYCCLLRHSDSKDGSCFPSRRVIAKECGMDRKIVDSAIENLSVLGLVKKVQRHREDGTRMSNLYYVASLLE
;
A
#
# COMPACT_ATOMS: atom_id res chain seq x y z
N MET A 1 0.89 -17.63 -0.93
CA MET A 1 1.64 -17.82 -1.11
C MET A 1 2.32 -17.29 -2.04
N GLN A 2 3.16 -16.78 -1.96
CA GLN A 2 3.74 -16.12 -2.75
C GLN A 2 4.95 -16.61 -3.12
N HIS A 3 5.22 -17.71 -3.16
CA HIS A 3 6.39 -18.26 -3.60
C HIS A 3 6.60 -18.00 -5.02
N LYS A 4 5.79 -17.27 -5.65
CA LYS A 4 5.97 -16.94 -7.04
C LYS A 4 6.78 -15.69 -7.17
N ASN A 5 7.36 -15.47 -8.33
CA ASN A 5 8.10 -14.27 -8.59
C ASN A 5 7.23 -13.19 -9.19
N PHE A 6 5.95 -13.21 -8.93
CA PHE A 6 5.06 -12.19 -9.47
C PHE A 6 3.88 -11.98 -8.54
N PHE A 7 3.24 -10.84 -8.70
CA PHE A 7 1.96 -10.56 -8.11
C PHE A 7 1.09 -9.91 -9.19
N MET A 8 -0.22 -9.87 -8.98
CA MET A 8 -1.12 -9.38 -10.00
C MET A 8 -1.59 -7.97 -9.68
N VAL A 9 -1.66 -7.15 -10.72
CA VAL A 9 -2.16 -5.78 -10.61
C VAL A 9 -3.43 -5.69 -11.46
N PRO A 10 -4.53 -5.18 -10.90
CA PRO A 10 -5.78 -5.07 -11.66
C PRO A 10 -5.63 -4.14 -12.83
N ASN A 11 -6.17 -4.53 -13.98
CA ASN A 11 -6.10 -3.68 -15.17
C ASN A 11 -6.76 -2.33 -14.93
N ARG A 12 -7.81 -2.29 -14.13
CA ARG A 12 -8.55 -1.05 -13.90
C ARG A 12 -7.72 0.07 -13.28
N ILE A 13 -6.58 -0.28 -12.67
CA ILE A 13 -5.73 0.75 -12.05
C ILE A 13 -5.30 1.79 -13.07
N PHE A 14 -5.14 1.39 -14.34
CA PHE A 14 -4.72 2.33 -15.37
C PHE A 14 -5.82 3.31 -15.78
N ASP A 15 -7.07 2.98 -15.48
CA ASP A 15 -8.18 3.88 -15.79
C ASP A 15 -8.27 5.02 -14.78
N LEU A 16 -7.55 4.92 -13.66
CA LEU A 16 -7.63 5.92 -12.60
C LEU A 16 -6.60 7.02 -12.74
N GLU A 17 -5.72 6.89 -13.73
CA GLU A 17 -4.75 7.95 -14.06
C GLU A 17 -3.90 8.38 -12.87
N LEU A 18 -3.37 7.41 -12.14
CA LEU A 18 -2.54 7.69 -10.99
C LEU A 18 -1.21 8.30 -11.41
N LYS A 19 -0.67 9.18 -10.57
CA LYS A 19 0.70 9.64 -10.76
C LYS A 19 1.64 8.47 -10.60
N PRO A 20 2.79 8.48 -11.27
CA PRO A 20 3.74 7.34 -11.19
C PRO A 20 4.14 6.98 -9.76
N ARG A 21 4.37 7.97 -8.89
CA ARG A 21 4.75 7.67 -7.51
C ARG A 21 3.62 6.97 -6.78
N ASP A 22 2.38 7.38 -7.02
CA ASP A 22 1.22 6.79 -6.36
C ASP A 22 1.01 5.38 -6.86
N PHE A 23 1.17 5.17 -8.16
CA PHE A 23 1.08 3.83 -8.75
C PHE A 23 2.12 2.90 -8.15
N THR A 24 3.35 3.38 -8.00
CA THR A 24 4.43 2.56 -7.45
C THR A 24 4.13 2.15 -6.00
N VAL A 25 3.65 3.09 -5.19
CA VAL A 25 3.30 2.78 -3.81
C VAL A 25 2.11 1.82 -3.75
N TYR A 26 1.12 2.03 -4.62
CA TYR A 26 -0.02 1.11 -4.70
C TYR A 26 0.48 -0.32 -4.98
N CYS A 27 1.37 -0.48 -5.96
CA CYS A 27 1.90 -1.80 -6.30
C CYS A 27 2.68 -2.40 -5.14
N CYS A 28 3.45 -1.59 -4.43
CA CYS A 28 4.21 -2.07 -3.27
C CYS A 28 3.26 -2.61 -2.20
N LEU A 29 2.21 -1.87 -1.88
CA LEU A 29 1.24 -2.31 -0.89
C LEU A 29 0.49 -3.55 -1.35
N LEU A 30 0.13 -3.58 -2.63
CA LEU A 30 -0.57 -4.73 -3.20
C LEU A 30 0.30 -5.99 -3.10
N ARG A 31 1.58 -5.85 -3.41
CA ARG A 31 2.51 -6.98 -3.34
C ARG A 31 2.58 -7.55 -1.92
N HIS A 32 2.49 -6.70 -0.90
CA HIS A 32 2.54 -7.14 0.48
C HIS A 32 1.20 -7.61 1.02
N SER A 33 0.11 -7.35 0.30
CA SER A 33 -1.21 -7.57 0.86
C SER A 33 -1.60 -9.04 0.90
N ASP A 34 -2.42 -9.36 1.89
CA ASP A 34 -3.00 -10.69 2.04
C ASP A 34 -4.08 -10.85 0.97
N SER A 35 -4.12 -12.01 0.34
CA SER A 35 -5.07 -12.24 -0.76
C SER A 35 -6.51 -12.34 -0.28
N LYS A 36 -6.73 -12.55 1.02
CA LYS A 36 -8.09 -12.70 1.52
C LYS A 36 -8.74 -11.37 1.83
N ASP A 37 -8.05 -10.49 2.55
CA ASP A 37 -8.65 -9.24 2.99
C ASP A 37 -7.93 -8.00 2.51
N GLY A 38 -6.86 -8.16 1.76
CA GLY A 38 -6.11 -7.02 1.23
C GLY A 38 -5.26 -6.29 2.25
N SER A 39 -5.07 -6.88 3.44
CA SER A 39 -4.34 -6.19 4.49
C SER A 39 -2.83 -6.39 4.38
N CYS A 40 -2.07 -5.40 4.80
CA CYS A 40 -0.62 -5.50 4.90
C CYS A 40 -0.13 -4.48 5.90
N PHE A 41 1.08 -4.68 6.39
CA PHE A 41 1.61 -3.76 7.39
C PHE A 41 3.11 -3.52 7.26
N PRO A 42 3.60 -3.23 6.05
CA PRO A 42 5.01 -2.85 5.89
C PRO A 42 5.28 -1.51 6.55
N SER A 43 6.48 -1.33 7.09
CA SER A 43 6.83 -0.05 7.67
C SER A 43 7.03 0.98 6.56
N ARG A 44 6.94 2.28 6.91
CA ARG A 44 7.21 3.34 5.95
C ARG A 44 8.62 3.21 5.38
N ARG A 45 9.57 2.78 6.21
CA ARG A 45 10.94 2.59 5.77
C ARG A 45 11.04 1.51 4.69
N VAL A 46 10.32 0.41 4.88
CA VAL A 46 10.32 -0.67 3.90
C VAL A 46 9.68 -0.19 2.59
N ILE A 47 8.55 0.52 2.68
CA ILE A 47 7.89 1.03 1.49
C ILE A 47 8.82 1.98 0.74
N ALA A 48 9.44 2.91 1.47
CA ALA A 48 10.34 3.88 0.86
C ALA A 48 11.50 3.19 0.16
N LYS A 49 12.07 2.18 0.80
CA LYS A 49 13.19 1.47 0.23
C LYS A 49 12.78 0.72 -1.03
N GLU A 50 11.67 0.01 -0.97
CA GLU A 50 11.23 -0.80 -2.12
C GLU A 50 10.79 0.07 -3.30
N CYS A 51 10.24 1.25 -3.01
CA CYS A 51 9.78 2.14 -4.05
C CYS A 51 10.84 3.12 -4.53
N GLY A 52 12.00 3.15 -3.87
CA GLY A 52 13.08 4.06 -4.29
C GLY A 52 12.73 5.52 -4.08
N MET A 53 12.03 5.85 -3.01
CA MET A 53 11.63 7.23 -2.73
C MET A 53 11.75 7.49 -1.23
N ASP A 54 11.73 8.76 -0.83
CA ASP A 54 11.85 9.05 0.58
C ASP A 54 10.50 8.96 1.28
N ARG A 55 10.52 9.00 2.61
CA ARG A 55 9.30 8.75 3.38
C ARG A 55 8.23 9.81 3.18
N LYS A 56 8.62 11.05 2.93
CA LYS A 56 7.63 12.10 2.71
C LYS A 56 6.85 11.84 1.44
N ILE A 57 7.54 11.36 0.42
CA ILE A 57 6.87 11.03 -0.84
C ILE A 57 5.94 9.84 -0.64
N VAL A 58 6.39 8.84 0.14
CA VAL A 58 5.52 7.70 0.48
C VAL A 58 4.27 8.20 1.17
N ASP A 59 4.41 9.09 2.16
CA ASP A 59 3.27 9.60 2.90
C ASP A 59 2.29 10.32 1.99
N SER A 60 2.81 11.14 1.07
CA SER A 60 1.96 11.86 0.13
C SER A 60 1.23 10.90 -0.81
N ALA A 61 1.93 9.88 -1.26
CA ALA A 61 1.32 8.89 -2.15
C ALA A 61 0.20 8.12 -1.44
N ILE A 62 0.45 7.72 -0.19
CA ILE A 62 -0.57 7.00 0.58
C ILE A 62 -1.78 7.89 0.83
N GLU A 63 -1.55 9.17 1.11
CA GLU A 63 -2.64 10.11 1.30
C GLU A 63 -3.50 10.22 0.04
N ASN A 64 -2.86 10.34 -1.12
CA ASN A 64 -3.59 10.42 -2.38
C ASN A 64 -4.37 9.13 -2.65
N LEU A 65 -3.75 7.98 -2.40
CA LEU A 65 -4.42 6.70 -2.59
C LEU A 65 -5.62 6.57 -1.64
N SER A 66 -5.50 7.10 -0.43
CA SER A 66 -6.59 7.07 0.54
C SER A 66 -7.75 7.94 0.08
N VAL A 67 -7.46 9.11 -0.45
CA VAL A 67 -8.48 10.02 -0.96
C VAL A 67 -9.25 9.36 -2.10
N LEU A 68 -8.56 8.59 -2.93
CA LEU A 68 -9.19 7.90 -4.04
C LEU A 68 -9.91 6.62 -3.62
N GLY A 69 -9.81 6.25 -2.36
CA GLY A 69 -10.45 5.04 -1.88
C GLY A 69 -9.73 3.75 -2.22
N LEU A 70 -8.49 3.85 -2.69
CA LEU A 70 -7.74 2.67 -3.09
C LEU A 70 -7.00 2.00 -1.94
N VAL A 71 -6.71 2.76 -0.90
CA VAL A 71 -6.01 2.26 0.27
C VAL A 71 -6.66 2.87 1.51
N LYS A 72 -6.82 2.06 2.55
CA LYS A 72 -7.27 2.55 3.84
C LYS A 72 -6.13 2.35 4.82
N LYS A 73 -5.75 3.40 5.52
CA LYS A 73 -4.65 3.35 6.48
C LYS A 73 -5.23 3.35 7.89
N VAL A 74 -4.78 2.42 8.70
CA VAL A 74 -5.20 2.34 10.10
C VAL A 74 -3.94 2.41 10.96
N GLN A 75 -3.89 3.39 11.85
CA GLN A 75 -2.76 3.51 12.77
C GLN A 75 -2.91 2.49 13.88
N ARG A 76 -1.81 1.92 14.31
CA ARG A 76 -1.80 0.92 15.37
C ARG A 76 -0.83 1.35 16.45
N HIS A 77 -1.17 1.01 17.68
CA HIS A 77 -0.31 1.27 18.83
C HIS A 77 -0.25 0.03 19.71
N ARG A 78 0.86 -0.15 20.41
CA ARG A 78 0.97 -1.22 21.38
C ARG A 78 0.25 -0.82 22.66
N GLU A 79 0.06 -1.76 23.55
CA GLU A 79 -0.63 -1.48 24.81
C GLU A 79 0.05 -0.38 25.61
N ASP A 80 1.37 -0.26 25.47
CA ASP A 80 2.12 0.76 26.20
C ASP A 80 2.09 2.13 25.51
N GLY A 81 1.32 2.25 24.40
CA GLY A 81 1.18 3.52 23.71
C GLY A 81 2.17 3.78 22.60
N THR A 82 3.19 2.94 22.44
CA THR A 82 4.15 3.15 21.35
C THR A 82 3.55 2.75 20.03
N ARG A 83 4.00 3.40 18.94
CA ARG A 83 3.44 3.14 17.62
C ARG A 83 3.99 1.85 17.03
N MET A 84 3.13 1.14 16.35
CA MET A 84 3.51 0.04 15.47
C MET A 84 3.42 0.52 14.03
N SER A 85 3.87 -0.30 13.10
CA SER A 85 3.66 -0.01 11.68
C SER A 85 2.17 0.11 11.42
N ASN A 86 1.79 1.01 10.52
CA ASN A 86 0.40 1.14 10.14
C ASN A 86 -0.09 -0.12 9.45
N LEU A 87 -1.38 -0.37 9.58
CA LEU A 87 -2.05 -1.42 8.84
C LEU A 87 -2.71 -0.77 7.64
N TYR A 88 -2.54 -1.38 6.48
CA TYR A 88 -3.13 -0.86 5.25
C TYR A 88 -4.05 -1.91 4.66
N TYR A 89 -5.16 -1.47 4.09
CA TYR A 89 -6.05 -2.33 3.34
C TYR A 89 -6.07 -1.82 1.92
N VAL A 90 -5.75 -2.67 0.97
CA VAL A 90 -5.75 -2.32 -0.45
C VAL A 90 -7.11 -2.75 -1.01
N ALA A 91 -7.81 -1.81 -1.62
CA ALA A 91 -9.14 -2.09 -2.16
C ALA A 91 -9.04 -3.05 -3.34
N SER A 92 -9.99 -3.96 -3.41
CA SER A 92 -10.08 -4.86 -4.55
C SER A 92 -10.68 -4.10 -5.73
N LEU A 93 -10.04 -4.21 -6.87
CA LEU A 93 -10.55 -3.64 -8.11
C LEU A 93 -11.01 -4.73 -9.06
N LEU A 94 -11.14 -5.94 -8.56
CA LEU A 94 -11.63 -7.05 -9.38
C LEU A 94 -13.14 -6.97 -9.46
N GLU A 95 -13.64 -7.22 -10.63
CA GLU A 95 -15.08 -7.15 -10.83
C GLU A 95 -15.63 -8.46 -11.28
#